data_f9a1247f8926b64bea994a425aadac10
#
_entry.id   f9a1247f8926b64bea994a425aadac10
#
_cell.length_a   1.000
_cell.length_b   1.000
_cell.length_c   1.000
_cell.angle_alpha   90.00
_cell.angle_beta   90.00
_cell.angle_gamma   90.00
#
_symmetry.space_group_name_H-M   'P 1'
#
loop_
_entity.id
_entity.type
_entity.pdbx_description
1 polymer ?
#
loop_
_entity_poly.entity_id
_entity_poly.type
_entity_poly.pdbx_seq_one_letter_code
_entity_poly.pdbx_strand_id
1 'polypeptide(L)'
;MHNTTSYQNMYPGPQNAFDIYYSDSSISALYELKSPYLLIKEVFDYDSDLFKTYAEAPHYFYQNEHVLSETIKNFSRRHQHNFFEIMFVMRGSTEQKIEDQKYLYHEGQCCLLDYSIRHRELPFQNTTLYFLMLSDDFVSKLMANDLSINKEGVLSQRQNKIYDFFRRSLNNREKQYLDFYPKVPVDRITPALEDLFDRLSEENQHFSFGSYAAAQGMISKILGIMLDYSLYTSRKISVDNSKDEYLFIQIQRLLESHSGKISRQEISDILHYSDSYLNKIVNRSVGMSLLEYRKFFMIKEAARLLSCTDKTISEIIDDLGFSGHTYFNSFFKKQYGVTPAQYRKNSQLRSK
;
A
#
# COMPACT_ATOMS: atom_id res chain seq x y z
N MET A 1 -26.46 -11.24 13.06
CA MET A 1 -25.28 -12.07 13.38
C MET A 1 -24.63 -12.44 12.06
N HIS A 2 -23.72 -11.63 11.52
CA HIS A 2 -22.95 -12.01 10.35
C HIS A 2 -21.55 -12.41 10.79
N ASN A 3 -21.18 -13.62 10.44
CA ASN A 3 -19.92 -14.27 10.77
C ASN A 3 -18.73 -13.46 10.19
N THR A 4 -18.05 -12.71 11.02
CA THR A 4 -16.81 -12.00 10.68
C THR A 4 -15.57 -12.91 10.63
N THR A 5 -15.73 -14.21 10.94
CA THR A 5 -14.62 -15.18 11.01
C THR A 5 -14.24 -15.81 9.67
N SER A 6 -15.01 -15.63 8.60
CA SER A 6 -14.78 -16.32 7.32
C SER A 6 -13.92 -15.53 6.31
N TYR A 7 -13.63 -14.26 6.56
CA TYR A 7 -12.94 -13.41 5.56
C TYR A 7 -11.43 -13.34 5.74
N GLN A 8 -10.89 -13.63 6.93
CA GLN A 8 -9.45 -13.64 7.18
C GLN A 8 -8.69 -14.76 6.44
N ASN A 9 -9.39 -15.80 6.00
CA ASN A 9 -8.78 -16.95 5.30
C ASN A 9 -8.89 -16.88 3.77
N MET A 10 -9.40 -15.78 3.19
CA MET A 10 -9.68 -15.72 1.75
C MET A 10 -8.57 -15.09 0.89
N TYR A 11 -7.60 -14.44 1.49
CA TYR A 11 -6.44 -13.91 0.77
C TYR A 11 -5.19 -14.68 1.20
N PRO A 12 -4.51 -15.36 0.27
CA PRO A 12 -3.33 -16.17 0.58
C PRO A 12 -2.06 -15.34 0.80
N GLY A 13 -2.18 -14.02 0.81
CA GLY A 13 -1.08 -13.09 0.93
C GLY A 13 -0.66 -12.81 2.38
N PRO A 14 0.33 -11.93 2.59
CA PRO A 14 0.92 -11.62 3.89
C PRO A 14 0.00 -10.75 4.75
N GLN A 15 -1.02 -11.34 5.34
CA GLN A 15 -2.07 -10.65 6.12
C GLN A 15 -1.52 -9.77 7.26
N ASN A 16 -0.33 -10.06 7.78
CA ASN A 16 0.30 -9.26 8.83
C ASN A 16 1.07 -8.03 8.31
N ALA A 17 1.30 -7.94 7.00
CA ALA A 17 1.97 -6.79 6.38
C ALA A 17 1.03 -5.62 6.11
N PHE A 18 -0.28 -5.91 6.09
CA PHE A 18 -1.32 -4.94 5.82
C PHE A 18 -2.40 -4.96 6.89
N ASP A 19 -3.05 -3.82 7.09
CA ASP A 19 -4.42 -3.76 7.56
C ASP A 19 -5.35 -3.83 6.35
N ILE A 20 -6.24 -4.81 6.31
CA ILE A 20 -7.12 -5.04 5.17
C ILE A 20 -8.56 -4.74 5.58
N TYR A 21 -9.19 -3.85 4.84
CA TYR A 21 -10.56 -3.41 5.07
C TYR A 21 -11.44 -3.80 3.90
N TYR A 22 -12.44 -4.62 4.19
CA TYR A 22 -13.42 -5.05 3.20
C TYR A 22 -14.67 -4.18 3.27
N SER A 23 -15.14 -3.70 2.14
CA SER A 23 -16.49 -3.19 2.05
C SER A 23 -17.49 -4.35 2.07
N ASP A 24 -18.64 -4.20 2.75
CA ASP A 24 -19.71 -5.20 2.73
C ASP A 24 -20.26 -5.49 1.32
N SER A 25 -20.04 -4.56 0.37
CA SER A 25 -20.38 -4.73 -1.04
C SER A 25 -19.42 -5.63 -1.83
N SER A 26 -18.44 -6.27 -1.19
CA SER A 26 -17.57 -7.34 -1.69
C SER A 26 -16.75 -7.09 -2.96
N ILE A 27 -16.68 -5.86 -3.47
CA ILE A 27 -16.08 -5.58 -4.79
C ILE A 27 -14.66 -5.01 -4.68
N SER A 28 -14.29 -4.39 -3.55
CA SER A 28 -12.94 -3.85 -3.36
C SER A 28 -12.45 -3.98 -1.93
N ALA A 29 -11.17 -4.23 -1.77
CA ALA A 29 -10.47 -4.18 -0.50
C ALA A 29 -9.57 -2.94 -0.47
N LEU A 30 -9.45 -2.31 0.70
CA LEU A 30 -8.47 -1.27 0.97
C LEU A 30 -7.33 -1.89 1.78
N TYR A 31 -6.11 -1.76 1.28
CA TYR A 31 -4.90 -2.22 1.95
C TYR A 31 -4.14 -1.03 2.53
N GLU A 32 -3.72 -1.16 3.77
CA GLU A 32 -2.84 -0.20 4.44
C GLU A 32 -1.52 -0.84 4.84
N LEU A 33 -0.42 -0.25 4.39
CA LEU A 33 0.92 -0.75 4.68
C LEU A 33 1.31 -0.48 6.14
N LYS A 34 1.81 -1.50 6.85
CA LYS A 34 2.25 -1.42 8.26
C LYS A 34 3.71 -1.05 8.44
N SER A 35 4.49 -1.05 7.36
CA SER A 35 5.92 -0.75 7.36
C SER A 35 6.24 0.42 6.44
N PRO A 36 7.41 1.04 6.54
CA PRO A 36 7.84 2.08 5.61
C PRO A 36 7.85 1.62 4.15
N TYR A 37 8.23 0.39 3.91
CA TYR A 37 8.18 -0.29 2.61
C TYR A 37 7.95 -1.79 2.81
N LEU A 38 7.53 -2.46 1.74
CA LEU A 38 7.35 -3.92 1.68
C LEU A 38 7.78 -4.41 0.30
N LEU A 39 8.56 -5.48 0.27
CA LEU A 39 8.90 -6.23 -0.93
C LEU A 39 8.07 -7.51 -0.94
N ILE A 40 7.34 -7.76 -2.03
CA ILE A 40 6.64 -9.02 -2.25
C ILE A 40 7.19 -9.66 -3.52
N LYS A 41 7.44 -10.96 -3.47
CA LYS A 41 7.71 -11.81 -4.62
C LYS A 41 6.61 -12.85 -4.73
N GLU A 42 5.97 -12.93 -5.88
CA GLU A 42 4.96 -13.92 -6.20
C GLU A 42 5.41 -14.78 -7.38
N VAL A 43 5.30 -16.08 -7.22
CA VAL A 43 5.64 -17.06 -8.26
C VAL A 43 4.42 -17.90 -8.55
N PHE A 44 3.94 -17.82 -9.79
CA PHE A 44 2.83 -18.57 -10.33
C PHE A 44 3.38 -19.67 -11.24
N ASP A 45 3.29 -20.91 -10.81
CA ASP A 45 3.72 -22.08 -11.56
C ASP A 45 2.48 -22.90 -11.98
N TYR A 46 2.05 -22.75 -13.20
CA TYR A 46 0.90 -23.42 -13.77
C TYR A 46 1.21 -24.89 -14.13
N ASP A 47 2.47 -25.23 -14.34
CA ASP A 47 2.88 -26.60 -14.65
C ASP A 47 2.78 -27.50 -13.42
N SER A 48 3.12 -26.96 -12.26
CA SER A 48 3.09 -27.67 -10.97
C SER A 48 1.84 -27.34 -10.14
N ASP A 49 0.92 -26.52 -10.65
CA ASP A 49 -0.25 -25.99 -9.92
C ASP A 49 0.13 -25.33 -8.58
N LEU A 50 1.24 -24.56 -8.57
CA LEU A 50 1.83 -24.01 -7.36
C LEU A 50 1.87 -22.49 -7.38
N PHE A 51 1.45 -21.87 -6.27
CA PHE A 51 1.61 -20.44 -6.02
C PHE A 51 2.48 -20.23 -4.78
N LYS A 52 3.54 -19.45 -4.92
CA LYS A 52 4.43 -19.10 -3.80
C LYS A 52 4.43 -17.60 -3.62
N THR A 53 4.31 -17.18 -2.36
CA THR A 53 4.43 -15.77 -1.94
C THR A 53 5.52 -15.62 -0.91
N TYR A 54 6.37 -14.63 -1.11
CA TYR A 54 7.36 -14.15 -0.16
C TYR A 54 7.08 -12.67 0.09
N ALA A 55 7.04 -12.24 1.35
CA ALA A 55 6.84 -10.84 1.68
C ALA A 55 7.79 -10.42 2.81
N GLU A 56 8.49 -9.33 2.62
CA GLU A 56 9.61 -8.93 3.45
C GLU A 56 9.63 -7.42 3.68
N ALA A 57 9.75 -7.04 4.93
CA ALA A 57 9.91 -5.67 5.38
C ALA A 57 10.83 -5.65 6.62
N PRO A 58 11.26 -4.49 7.13
CA PRO A 58 12.01 -4.43 8.37
C PRO A 58 11.35 -5.23 9.50
N HIS A 59 12.05 -6.21 10.04
CA HIS A 59 11.56 -7.13 11.10
C HIS A 59 10.33 -7.97 10.73
N TYR A 60 10.03 -8.12 9.45
CA TYR A 60 8.91 -8.90 8.97
C TYR A 60 9.34 -9.81 7.84
N PHE A 61 9.02 -11.10 7.99
CA PHE A 61 9.20 -12.12 6.95
C PHE A 61 7.96 -13.02 6.90
N TYR A 62 7.49 -13.26 5.70
CA TYR A 62 6.40 -14.19 5.43
C TYR A 62 6.72 -14.99 4.18
N GLN A 63 6.49 -16.30 4.26
CA GLN A 63 6.58 -17.21 3.11
C GLN A 63 5.42 -18.18 3.18
N ASN A 64 4.79 -18.43 2.06
CA ASN A 64 3.74 -19.44 1.97
C ASN A 64 3.66 -20.05 0.56
N GLU A 65 3.11 -21.26 0.50
CA GLU A 65 2.84 -22.00 -0.72
C GLU A 65 1.39 -22.46 -0.73
N HIS A 66 0.73 -22.34 -1.87
CA HIS A 66 -0.68 -22.70 -2.06
C HIS A 66 -0.89 -23.43 -3.39
N VAL A 67 -1.97 -24.18 -3.48
CA VAL A 67 -2.46 -24.71 -4.76
C VAL A 67 -2.98 -23.56 -5.61
N LEU A 68 -2.39 -23.34 -6.80
CA LEU A 68 -2.67 -22.20 -7.66
C LEU A 68 -4.12 -22.19 -8.13
N SER A 69 -4.64 -23.33 -8.58
CA SER A 69 -6.02 -23.46 -9.09
C SER A 69 -7.10 -23.13 -8.06
N GLU A 70 -6.82 -23.31 -6.77
CA GLU A 70 -7.70 -22.91 -5.68
C GLU A 70 -7.57 -21.43 -5.32
N THR A 71 -6.35 -20.93 -5.41
CA THR A 71 -5.96 -19.58 -4.96
C THR A 71 -6.33 -18.51 -5.97
N ILE A 72 -6.16 -18.80 -7.28
CA ILE A 72 -6.30 -17.79 -8.35
C ILE A 72 -7.69 -17.17 -8.42
N LYS A 73 -8.71 -17.89 -7.97
CA LYS A 73 -10.09 -17.39 -7.87
C LYS A 73 -10.21 -16.20 -6.90
N ASN A 74 -9.32 -16.13 -5.93
CA ASN A 74 -9.27 -15.07 -4.92
C ASN A 74 -8.52 -13.82 -5.41
N PHE A 75 -7.59 -13.96 -6.38
CA PHE A 75 -6.93 -12.84 -7.06
C PHE A 75 -7.87 -12.03 -7.96
N SER A 76 -9.09 -12.50 -8.18
CA SER A 76 -10.05 -11.81 -9.04
C SER A 76 -10.63 -10.52 -8.44
N ARG A 77 -10.34 -10.21 -7.18
CA ARG A 77 -10.89 -9.03 -6.49
C ARG A 77 -10.05 -7.80 -6.75
N ARG A 78 -10.72 -6.74 -7.18
CA ARG A 78 -10.09 -5.42 -7.24
C ARG A 78 -9.75 -4.95 -5.83
N HIS A 79 -8.61 -4.32 -5.70
CA HIS A 79 -8.19 -3.67 -4.47
C HIS A 79 -7.70 -2.24 -4.73
N GLN A 80 -7.57 -1.50 -3.65
CA GLN A 80 -7.02 -0.17 -3.57
C GLN A 80 -6.13 -0.13 -2.33
N HIS A 81 -5.13 0.72 -2.35
CA HIS A 81 -4.21 0.86 -1.22
C HIS A 81 -3.88 2.33 -0.94
N ASN A 82 -3.26 2.61 0.21
CA ASN A 82 -2.83 3.94 0.63
C ASN A 82 -1.31 4.15 0.54
N PHE A 83 -0.65 3.43 -0.35
CA PHE A 83 0.79 3.49 -0.61
C PHE A 83 1.07 3.50 -2.11
N PHE A 84 2.29 3.80 -2.50
CA PHE A 84 2.75 3.63 -3.88
C PHE A 84 3.13 2.18 -4.11
N GLU A 85 2.76 1.63 -5.25
CA GLU A 85 3.09 0.27 -5.63
C GLU A 85 3.83 0.24 -6.96
N ILE A 86 4.93 -0.49 -7.01
CA ILE A 86 5.66 -0.76 -8.24
C ILE A 86 5.60 -2.26 -8.49
N MET A 87 4.89 -2.65 -9.55
CA MET A 87 4.89 -4.02 -10.05
C MET A 87 6.00 -4.19 -11.09
N PHE A 88 6.76 -5.28 -10.97
CA PHE A 88 7.76 -5.71 -11.93
C PHE A 88 7.40 -7.10 -12.45
N VAL A 89 7.29 -7.27 -13.77
CA VAL A 89 7.15 -8.59 -14.39
C VAL A 89 8.55 -9.13 -14.65
N MET A 90 9.04 -9.97 -13.76
CA MET A 90 10.40 -10.52 -13.85
C MET A 90 10.48 -11.71 -14.80
N ARG A 91 9.40 -12.49 -14.94
CA ARG A 91 9.25 -13.59 -15.90
C ARG A 91 7.78 -13.72 -16.30
N GLY A 92 7.56 -14.12 -17.56
CA GLY A 92 6.22 -14.42 -18.07
C GLY A 92 5.39 -13.18 -18.38
N SER A 93 4.09 -13.22 -18.08
CA SER A 93 3.16 -12.13 -18.37
C SER A 93 1.96 -12.15 -17.42
N THR A 94 1.41 -10.98 -17.14
CA THR A 94 0.20 -10.83 -16.34
C THR A 94 -0.79 -9.86 -16.98
N GLU A 95 -2.10 -10.17 -16.90
CA GLU A 95 -3.14 -9.17 -17.13
C GLU A 95 -3.28 -8.32 -15.87
N GLN A 96 -3.15 -7.01 -16.00
CA GLN A 96 -3.49 -6.08 -14.95
C GLN A 96 -4.73 -5.29 -15.35
N LYS A 97 -5.74 -5.29 -14.49
CA LYS A 97 -6.89 -4.42 -14.64
C LYS A 97 -6.71 -3.19 -13.79
N ILE A 98 -6.54 -2.04 -14.44
CA ILE A 98 -6.42 -0.72 -13.80
C ILE A 98 -7.72 0.02 -14.06
N GLU A 99 -8.44 0.36 -13.00
CA GLU A 99 -9.82 0.87 -13.07
C GLU A 99 -10.68 -0.03 -13.98
N ASP A 100 -11.23 0.47 -15.05
CA ASP A 100 -12.06 -0.30 -15.97
C ASP A 100 -11.32 -0.81 -17.20
N GLN A 101 -10.03 -0.52 -17.33
CA GLN A 101 -9.21 -0.90 -18.46
C GLN A 101 -8.34 -2.13 -18.14
N LYS A 102 -8.12 -2.99 -19.13
CA LYS A 102 -7.26 -4.16 -19.06
C LYS A 102 -5.98 -3.91 -19.84
N TYR A 103 -4.86 -4.24 -19.23
CA TYR A 103 -3.53 -4.11 -19.81
C TYR A 103 -2.77 -5.43 -19.67
N LEU A 104 -2.02 -5.79 -20.69
CA LEU A 104 -1.14 -6.95 -20.66
C LEU A 104 0.29 -6.46 -20.43
N TYR A 105 0.90 -6.95 -19.35
CA TYR A 105 2.29 -6.68 -19.03
C TYR A 105 3.12 -7.92 -19.28
N HIS A 106 4.27 -7.71 -19.93
CA HIS A 106 5.23 -8.75 -20.29
C HIS A 106 6.51 -8.60 -19.48
N GLU A 107 7.34 -9.64 -19.56
CA GLU A 107 8.65 -9.69 -18.92
C GLU A 107 9.47 -8.42 -19.17
N GLY A 108 10.07 -7.89 -18.11
CA GLY A 108 10.83 -6.65 -18.11
C GLY A 108 9.99 -5.38 -17.98
N GLN A 109 8.67 -5.43 -18.14
CA GLN A 109 7.81 -4.26 -17.96
C GLN A 109 7.53 -4.01 -16.49
N CYS A 110 7.37 -2.71 -16.14
CA CYS A 110 7.04 -2.27 -14.80
C CYS A 110 5.88 -1.27 -14.84
N CYS A 111 5.10 -1.24 -13.76
CA CYS A 111 4.04 -0.27 -13.56
C CYS A 111 4.16 0.35 -12.17
N LEU A 112 4.22 1.68 -12.08
CA LEU A 112 4.15 2.42 -10.81
C LEU A 112 2.76 3.02 -10.64
N LEU A 113 2.02 2.52 -9.66
CA LEU A 113 0.65 2.93 -9.33
C LEU A 113 0.64 3.94 -8.20
N ASP A 114 -0.26 4.91 -8.31
CA ASP A 114 -0.65 5.81 -7.23
C ASP A 114 -1.61 5.07 -6.26
N TYR A 115 -1.62 5.49 -5.01
CA TYR A 115 -2.43 4.93 -3.92
C TYR A 115 -3.95 5.05 -4.10
N SER A 116 -4.46 5.78 -5.05
CA SER A 116 -5.90 5.93 -5.28
C SER A 116 -6.44 5.05 -6.42
N ILE A 117 -5.58 4.26 -7.06
CA ILE A 117 -5.93 3.44 -8.21
C ILE A 117 -6.50 2.10 -7.77
N ARG A 118 -7.68 1.75 -8.28
CA ARG A 118 -8.24 0.41 -8.14
C ARG A 118 -7.67 -0.49 -9.22
N HIS A 119 -7.07 -1.59 -8.80
CA HIS A 119 -6.47 -2.52 -9.73
C HIS A 119 -6.57 -3.96 -9.25
N ARG A 120 -6.15 -4.89 -10.08
CA ARG A 120 -5.91 -6.29 -9.77
C ARG A 120 -4.99 -6.90 -10.82
N GLU A 121 -4.18 -7.85 -10.40
CA GLU A 121 -3.31 -8.68 -11.23
C GLU A 121 -3.97 -10.03 -11.48
N LEU A 122 -3.83 -10.54 -12.71
CA LEU A 122 -4.29 -11.86 -13.11
C LEU A 122 -3.22 -12.52 -13.98
N PRO A 123 -2.23 -13.15 -13.38
CA PRO A 123 -1.32 -14.04 -14.12
C PRO A 123 -2.11 -15.20 -14.73
N PHE A 124 -1.76 -15.60 -15.94
CA PHE A 124 -2.46 -16.67 -16.68
C PHE A 124 -1.51 -17.72 -17.25
N GLN A 125 -0.24 -17.64 -16.92
CA GLN A 125 0.84 -18.55 -17.28
C GLN A 125 1.93 -18.50 -16.21
N ASN A 126 2.97 -19.32 -16.34
CA ASN A 126 4.13 -19.27 -15.45
C ASN A 126 4.67 -17.84 -15.41
N THR A 127 4.61 -17.25 -14.24
CA THR A 127 4.90 -15.82 -14.07
C THR A 127 5.59 -15.58 -12.72
N THR A 128 6.58 -14.69 -12.71
CA THR A 128 7.18 -14.17 -11.48
C THR A 128 7.00 -12.67 -11.43
N LEU A 129 6.32 -12.21 -10.39
CA LEU A 129 6.09 -10.80 -10.12
C LEU A 129 6.85 -10.37 -8.88
N TYR A 130 7.38 -9.15 -8.89
CA TYR A 130 7.81 -8.46 -7.69
C TYR A 130 6.97 -7.20 -7.52
N PHE A 131 6.58 -6.94 -6.27
CA PHE A 131 5.90 -5.71 -5.87
C PHE A 131 6.77 -5.00 -4.84
N LEU A 132 7.08 -3.75 -5.11
CA LEU A 132 7.72 -2.86 -4.17
C LEU A 132 6.71 -1.81 -3.73
N MET A 133 6.29 -1.89 -2.47
CA MET A 133 5.29 -1.01 -1.87
C MET A 133 5.98 0.01 -0.98
N LEU A 134 5.64 1.28 -1.15
CA LEU A 134 6.31 2.40 -0.51
C LEU A 134 5.28 3.31 0.18
N SER A 135 5.43 3.54 1.49
CA SER A 135 4.57 4.48 2.21
C SER A 135 4.89 5.93 1.84
N ASP A 136 3.93 6.84 2.05
CA ASP A 136 4.08 8.29 1.82
C ASP A 136 5.27 8.87 2.60
N ASP A 137 5.42 8.47 3.86
CA ASP A 137 6.53 8.92 4.72
C ASP A 137 7.89 8.43 4.18
N PHE A 138 7.95 7.16 3.76
CA PHE A 138 9.18 6.61 3.16
C PHE A 138 9.56 7.34 1.88
N VAL A 139 8.61 7.54 0.97
CA VAL A 139 8.83 8.26 -0.31
C VAL A 139 9.27 9.70 -0.07
N SER A 140 8.66 10.38 0.89
CA SER A 140 9.05 11.75 1.26
C SER A 140 10.50 11.83 1.75
N LYS A 141 10.91 10.90 2.62
CA LYS A 141 12.28 10.79 3.12
C LYS A 141 13.26 10.37 2.01
N LEU A 142 12.85 9.43 1.16
CA LEU A 142 13.66 9.00 0.02
C LEU A 142 13.99 10.18 -0.90
N MET A 143 12.98 10.98 -1.29
CA MET A 143 13.18 12.16 -2.12
C MET A 143 14.05 13.22 -1.44
N ALA A 144 13.91 13.40 -0.12
CA ALA A 144 14.70 14.36 0.64
C ALA A 144 16.18 13.97 0.74
N ASN A 145 16.46 12.67 0.82
CA ASN A 145 17.81 12.13 1.03
C ASN A 145 18.57 11.83 -0.29
N ASP A 146 17.86 11.67 -1.40
CA ASP A 146 18.49 11.38 -2.70
C ASP A 146 19.02 12.68 -3.33
N LEU A 147 20.28 12.95 -3.03
CA LEU A 147 20.98 14.14 -3.49
C LEU A 147 21.84 13.84 -4.72
N SER A 148 21.91 14.79 -5.62
CA SER A 148 22.87 14.84 -6.72
C SER A 148 23.98 15.82 -6.40
N ILE A 149 25.20 15.49 -6.84
CA ILE A 149 26.36 16.39 -6.76
C ILE A 149 26.68 16.88 -8.17
N ASN A 150 26.69 18.18 -8.37
CA ASN A 150 27.10 18.76 -9.65
C ASN A 150 28.64 18.77 -9.80
N LYS A 151 29.14 19.23 -10.95
CA LYS A 151 30.59 19.26 -11.23
C LYS A 151 31.36 20.19 -10.28
N GLU A 152 30.69 21.17 -9.69
CA GLU A 152 31.25 22.14 -8.72
C GLU A 152 31.17 21.60 -7.27
N GLY A 153 30.70 20.37 -7.07
CA GLY A 153 30.55 19.75 -5.72
C GLY A 153 29.32 20.22 -4.93
N VAL A 154 28.40 20.97 -5.58
CA VAL A 154 27.20 21.45 -4.91
C VAL A 154 26.16 20.35 -4.84
N LEU A 155 25.63 20.09 -3.64
CA LEU A 155 24.53 19.16 -3.39
C LEU A 155 23.20 19.80 -3.75
N SER A 156 22.37 19.06 -4.46
CA SER A 156 20.99 19.46 -4.77
C SER A 156 20.07 18.25 -4.75
N GLN A 157 18.80 18.48 -4.47
CA GLN A 157 17.81 17.41 -4.58
C GLN A 157 17.69 16.93 -6.01
N ARG A 158 17.72 15.61 -6.19
CA ARG A 158 17.53 15.00 -7.52
C ARG A 158 16.11 15.26 -8.03
N GLN A 159 16.03 15.68 -9.29
CA GLN A 159 14.75 15.85 -9.97
C GLN A 159 14.64 14.81 -11.09
N ASN A 160 13.53 14.09 -11.11
CA ASN A 160 13.23 13.11 -12.13
C ASN A 160 11.72 12.85 -12.21
N LYS A 161 11.26 12.16 -13.25
CA LYS A 161 9.85 11.93 -13.51
C LYS A 161 9.15 11.04 -12.45
N ILE A 162 9.86 10.13 -11.77
CA ILE A 162 9.30 9.32 -10.67
C ILE A 162 9.09 10.23 -9.45
N TYR A 163 10.05 11.09 -9.11
CA TYR A 163 9.89 12.04 -8.00
C TYR A 163 8.85 13.11 -8.31
N ASP A 164 8.71 13.52 -9.57
CA ASP A 164 7.61 14.40 -9.99
C ASP A 164 6.26 13.71 -9.86
N PHE A 165 6.19 12.42 -10.19
CA PHE A 165 5.00 11.59 -9.98
C PHE A 165 4.66 11.53 -8.48
N PHE A 166 5.59 11.15 -7.62
CA PHE A 166 5.38 11.10 -6.17
C PHE A 166 4.92 12.46 -5.61
N ARG A 167 5.59 13.56 -5.97
CA ARG A 167 5.20 14.91 -5.52
C ARG A 167 3.79 15.30 -5.97
N ARG A 168 3.41 14.99 -7.19
CA ARG A 168 2.06 15.27 -7.70
C ARG A 168 1.01 14.44 -6.97
N SER A 169 1.25 13.17 -6.78
CA SER A 169 0.35 12.30 -6.04
C SER A 169 0.20 12.72 -4.58
N LEU A 170 1.28 13.10 -3.92
CA LEU A 170 1.25 13.60 -2.54
C LEU A 170 0.55 14.97 -2.41
N ASN A 171 0.72 15.88 -3.38
CA ASN A 171 0.23 17.25 -3.30
C ASN A 171 -1.09 17.48 -4.04
N ASN A 172 -1.18 17.05 -5.31
CA ASN A 172 -2.25 17.44 -6.23
C ASN A 172 -3.32 16.36 -6.44
N ARG A 173 -3.07 15.13 -6.01
CA ARG A 173 -4.06 14.03 -5.93
C ARG A 173 -4.66 13.60 -7.28
N GLU A 174 -3.92 13.78 -8.36
CA GLU A 174 -4.29 13.22 -9.65
C GLU A 174 -4.14 11.69 -9.60
N LYS A 175 -5.18 10.92 -9.94
CA LYS A 175 -5.04 9.50 -10.22
C LYS A 175 -4.18 9.31 -11.44
N GLN A 176 -3.03 8.70 -11.27
CA GLN A 176 -2.07 8.51 -12.35
C GLN A 176 -1.23 7.26 -12.12
N TYR A 177 -0.71 6.72 -13.20
CA TYR A 177 0.30 5.67 -13.12
C TYR A 177 1.35 5.87 -14.21
N LEU A 178 2.52 5.26 -14.00
CA LEU A 178 3.61 5.26 -14.93
C LEU A 178 3.88 3.84 -15.40
N ASP A 179 3.83 3.63 -16.71
CA ASP A 179 4.30 2.42 -17.33
C ASP A 179 5.74 2.57 -17.80
N PHE A 180 6.50 1.49 -17.67
CA PHE A 180 7.88 1.40 -18.13
C PHE A 180 8.03 0.22 -19.06
N TYR A 181 8.55 0.50 -20.26
CA TYR A 181 8.74 -0.47 -21.33
C TYR A 181 10.23 -0.64 -21.62
N PRO A 182 10.79 -1.86 -21.59
CA PRO A 182 12.19 -2.11 -21.89
C PRO A 182 12.51 -1.71 -23.34
N LYS A 183 13.64 -1.07 -23.55
CA LYS A 183 14.21 -0.67 -24.85
C LYS A 183 15.29 -1.62 -25.32
N VAL A 184 15.72 -2.51 -24.44
CA VAL A 184 16.78 -3.49 -24.65
C VAL A 184 16.24 -4.88 -24.31
N PRO A 185 16.91 -5.96 -24.73
CA PRO A 185 16.59 -7.31 -24.28
C PRO A 185 16.55 -7.40 -22.75
N VAL A 186 15.58 -8.13 -22.22
CA VAL A 186 15.29 -8.19 -20.77
C VAL A 186 16.45 -8.80 -19.95
N ASP A 187 17.24 -9.66 -20.53
CA ASP A 187 18.46 -10.24 -19.94
C ASP A 187 19.53 -9.19 -19.57
N ARG A 188 19.41 -7.97 -20.07
CA ARG A 188 20.25 -6.83 -19.69
C ARG A 188 19.69 -6.03 -18.51
N ILE A 189 18.47 -6.30 -18.12
CA ILE A 189 17.77 -5.53 -17.07
C ILE A 189 17.49 -6.40 -15.87
N THR A 190 16.86 -7.57 -16.07
CA THR A 190 16.36 -8.42 -14.99
C THR A 190 17.45 -8.86 -14.01
N PRO A 191 18.70 -9.24 -14.42
CA PRO A 191 19.72 -9.64 -13.45
C PRO A 191 20.11 -8.53 -12.48
N ALA A 192 20.15 -7.28 -12.94
CA ALA A 192 20.49 -6.14 -12.07
C ALA A 192 19.36 -5.80 -11.09
N LEU A 193 18.11 -6.00 -11.49
CA LEU A 193 16.94 -5.86 -10.60
C LEU A 193 16.89 -7.01 -9.59
N GLU A 194 17.10 -8.25 -10.03
CA GLU A 194 17.15 -9.44 -9.14
C GLU A 194 18.22 -9.26 -8.06
N ASP A 195 19.45 -8.88 -8.42
CA ASP A 195 20.53 -8.61 -7.45
C ASP A 195 20.12 -7.57 -6.39
N LEU A 196 19.45 -6.48 -6.82
CA LEU A 196 18.98 -5.46 -5.89
C LEU A 196 17.84 -5.94 -4.99
N PHE A 197 16.92 -6.73 -5.51
CA PHE A 197 15.84 -7.32 -4.71
C PHE A 197 16.37 -8.36 -3.71
N ASP A 198 17.30 -9.23 -4.13
CA ASP A 198 17.91 -10.23 -3.26
C ASP A 198 18.69 -9.58 -2.13
N ARG A 199 19.45 -8.52 -2.42
CA ARG A 199 20.16 -7.74 -1.39
C ARG A 199 19.23 -6.98 -0.45
N LEU A 200 18.11 -6.46 -0.96
CA LEU A 200 17.08 -5.85 -0.13
C LEU A 200 16.42 -6.88 0.79
N SER A 201 16.20 -8.10 0.28
CA SER A 201 15.70 -9.24 1.05
C SER A 201 16.67 -9.62 2.17
N GLU A 202 17.97 -9.80 1.86
CA GLU A 202 19.00 -10.09 2.85
C GLU A 202 19.07 -9.02 3.95
N GLU A 203 19.00 -7.74 3.58
CA GLU A 203 19.01 -6.63 4.53
C GLU A 203 17.77 -6.64 5.44
N ASN A 204 16.59 -6.98 4.92
CA ASN A 204 15.35 -7.09 5.70
C ASN A 204 15.41 -8.25 6.71
N GLN A 205 16.00 -9.37 6.33
CA GLN A 205 16.12 -10.56 7.19
C GLN A 205 17.11 -10.34 8.35
N HIS A 206 18.13 -9.50 8.14
CA HIS A 206 19.18 -9.19 9.12
C HIS A 206 19.15 -7.72 9.56
N PHE A 207 17.95 -7.13 9.68
CA PHE A 207 17.75 -5.72 9.92
C PHE A 207 18.47 -5.23 11.18
N SER A 208 19.39 -4.26 11.02
CA SER A 208 20.28 -3.76 12.05
C SER A 208 20.56 -2.26 11.89
N PHE A 209 21.53 -1.74 12.64
CA PHE A 209 21.94 -0.35 12.49
C PHE A 209 22.47 -0.07 11.06
N GLY A 210 21.88 0.92 10.39
CA GLY A 210 22.21 1.30 9.01
C GLY A 210 21.34 0.61 7.94
N SER A 211 20.63 -0.46 8.26
CA SER A 211 19.78 -1.22 7.32
C SER A 211 18.72 -0.35 6.62
N TYR A 212 18.12 0.60 7.35
CA TYR A 212 17.15 1.52 6.74
C TYR A 212 17.77 2.39 5.65
N ALA A 213 18.98 2.91 5.88
CA ALA A 213 19.71 3.70 4.87
C ALA A 213 20.17 2.84 3.69
N ALA A 214 20.60 1.61 3.95
CA ALA A 214 20.95 0.64 2.90
C ALA A 214 19.73 0.31 2.03
N ALA A 215 18.59 0.04 2.63
CA ALA A 215 17.32 -0.19 1.92
C ALA A 215 16.92 1.02 1.06
N GLN A 216 16.99 2.25 1.60
CA GLN A 216 16.75 3.47 0.82
C GLN A 216 17.69 3.55 -0.39
N GLY A 217 18.98 3.25 -0.20
CA GLY A 217 19.98 3.24 -1.28
C GLY A 217 19.68 2.21 -2.37
N MET A 218 19.28 0.98 -1.98
CA MET A 218 18.89 -0.06 -2.92
C MET A 218 17.62 0.30 -3.69
N ILE A 219 16.60 0.80 -3.01
CA ILE A 219 15.36 1.26 -3.64
C ILE A 219 15.64 2.44 -4.60
N SER A 220 16.48 3.41 -4.22
CA SER A 220 16.93 4.47 -5.14
C SER A 220 17.62 3.93 -6.39
N LYS A 221 18.43 2.86 -6.28
CA LYS A 221 19.07 2.21 -7.43
C LYS A 221 18.05 1.50 -8.33
N ILE A 222 17.05 0.82 -7.76
CA ILE A 222 15.94 0.21 -8.51
C ILE A 222 15.22 1.28 -9.32
N LEU A 223 14.85 2.40 -8.68
CA LEU A 223 14.22 3.53 -9.38
C LEU A 223 15.15 4.14 -10.44
N GLY A 224 16.46 4.16 -10.17
CA GLY A 224 17.50 4.60 -11.12
C GLY A 224 17.54 3.77 -12.40
N ILE A 225 17.42 2.44 -12.28
CA ILE A 225 17.31 1.54 -13.45
C ILE A 225 16.06 1.87 -14.26
N MET A 226 14.91 2.06 -13.63
CA MET A 226 13.65 2.44 -14.30
C MET A 226 13.76 3.80 -15.01
N LEU A 227 14.59 4.70 -14.51
CA LEU A 227 14.81 6.04 -15.06
C LEU A 227 15.87 6.10 -16.16
N ASP A 228 16.64 5.03 -16.34
CA ASP A 228 17.68 4.98 -17.37
C ASP A 228 17.06 4.93 -18.77
N TYR A 229 17.22 6.02 -19.52
CA TYR A 229 16.71 6.15 -20.90
C TYR A 229 17.34 5.18 -21.90
N SER A 230 18.49 4.60 -21.56
CA SER A 230 19.09 3.54 -22.39
C SER A 230 18.38 2.21 -22.20
N LEU A 231 17.78 1.98 -21.04
CA LEU A 231 17.10 0.73 -20.66
C LEU A 231 15.59 0.80 -20.85
N TYR A 232 14.96 1.91 -20.46
CA TYR A 232 13.51 2.05 -20.44
C TYR A 232 12.98 3.28 -21.18
N THR A 233 11.82 3.13 -21.78
CA THR A 233 10.92 4.26 -22.07
C THR A 233 9.76 4.23 -21.10
N SER A 234 9.22 5.38 -20.73
CA SER A 234 8.09 5.44 -19.82
C SER A 234 6.97 6.29 -20.36
N ARG A 235 5.75 5.92 -20.02
CA ARG A 235 4.53 6.63 -20.36
C ARG A 235 3.75 6.94 -19.09
N LYS A 236 3.41 8.22 -18.90
CA LYS A 236 2.47 8.66 -17.86
C LYS A 236 1.05 8.52 -18.40
N ILE A 237 0.18 7.92 -17.62
CA ILE A 237 -1.23 7.77 -17.90
C ILE A 237 -2.00 8.42 -16.75
N SER A 238 -2.80 9.44 -17.09
CA SER A 238 -3.75 10.04 -16.15
C SER A 238 -5.06 9.30 -16.29
N VAL A 239 -5.62 8.88 -15.17
CA VAL A 239 -6.93 8.26 -15.10
C VAL A 239 -7.93 9.38 -14.83
N ASP A 240 -8.92 9.54 -15.70
CA ASP A 240 -9.99 10.52 -15.47
C ASP A 240 -10.71 10.17 -14.18
N ASN A 241 -10.47 10.97 -13.15
CA ASN A 241 -11.20 10.87 -11.91
C ASN A 241 -12.62 11.37 -12.17
N SER A 242 -13.63 10.55 -11.87
CA SER A 242 -14.94 11.11 -11.66
C SER A 242 -14.86 12.12 -10.49
N LYS A 243 -15.67 13.18 -10.55
CA LYS A 243 -15.76 14.17 -9.46
C LYS A 243 -15.96 13.50 -8.09
N ASP A 244 -16.70 12.39 -8.07
CA ASP A 244 -17.00 11.58 -6.89
C ASP A 244 -15.73 10.90 -6.32
N GLU A 245 -14.87 10.34 -7.17
CA GLU A 245 -13.61 9.68 -6.76
C GLU A 245 -12.60 10.68 -6.20
N TYR A 246 -12.46 11.82 -6.86
CA TYR A 246 -11.62 12.91 -6.36
C TYR A 246 -12.09 13.38 -4.97
N LEU A 247 -13.40 13.54 -4.79
CA LEU A 247 -13.98 13.94 -3.52
C LEU A 247 -13.76 12.88 -2.43
N PHE A 248 -13.86 11.60 -2.77
CA PHE A 248 -13.55 10.51 -1.83
C PHE A 248 -12.10 10.57 -1.33
N ILE A 249 -11.14 10.78 -2.23
CA ILE A 249 -9.72 10.93 -1.86
C ILE A 249 -9.52 12.12 -0.90
N GLN A 250 -10.22 13.23 -1.15
CA GLN A 250 -10.13 14.39 -0.25
C GLN A 250 -10.71 14.09 1.13
N ILE A 251 -11.83 13.36 1.21
CA ILE A 251 -12.42 12.92 2.48
C ILE A 251 -11.41 12.03 3.23
N GLN A 252 -10.87 11.03 2.55
CA GLN A 252 -9.90 10.10 3.15
C GLN A 252 -8.73 10.85 3.78
N ARG A 253 -8.12 11.78 3.08
CA ARG A 253 -6.96 12.53 3.58
C ARG A 253 -7.29 13.47 4.73
N LEU A 254 -8.46 14.09 4.72
CA LEU A 254 -8.92 14.86 5.87
C LEU A 254 -9.05 13.96 7.10
N LEU A 255 -9.54 12.75 6.92
CA LEU A 255 -9.66 11.79 8.00
C LEU A 255 -8.29 11.29 8.48
N GLU A 256 -7.35 11.01 7.59
CA GLU A 256 -5.98 10.62 7.91
C GLU A 256 -5.25 11.73 8.68
N SER A 257 -5.21 12.94 8.13
CA SER A 257 -4.47 14.06 8.73
C SER A 257 -5.00 14.47 10.11
N HIS A 258 -6.28 14.21 10.39
CA HIS A 258 -6.91 14.49 11.67
C HIS A 258 -7.12 13.23 12.52
N SER A 259 -6.56 12.06 12.12
CA SER A 259 -6.77 10.79 12.82
C SER A 259 -8.26 10.48 13.09
N GLY A 260 -9.14 10.85 12.16
CA GLY A 260 -10.58 10.71 12.27
C GLY A 260 -11.28 11.67 13.24
N LYS A 261 -10.57 12.57 13.90
CA LYS A 261 -11.16 13.50 14.92
C LYS A 261 -11.98 14.64 14.29
N ILE A 262 -11.74 14.97 13.03
CA ILE A 262 -12.50 15.99 12.31
C ILE A 262 -13.98 15.63 12.25
N SER A 263 -14.89 16.57 12.54
CA SER A 263 -16.33 16.35 12.49
C SER A 263 -16.86 16.29 11.05
N ARG A 264 -18.05 15.71 10.87
CA ARG A 264 -18.71 15.70 9.55
C ARG A 264 -19.01 17.10 9.05
N GLN A 265 -19.36 18.01 9.96
CA GLN A 265 -19.62 19.41 9.62
C GLN A 265 -18.35 20.10 9.11
N GLU A 266 -17.22 19.94 9.80
CA GLU A 266 -15.94 20.50 9.37
C GLU A 266 -15.52 19.94 7.99
N ILE A 267 -15.70 18.63 7.75
CA ILE A 267 -15.44 18.03 6.43
C ILE A 267 -16.33 18.68 5.36
N SER A 268 -17.62 18.88 5.68
CA SER A 268 -18.60 19.53 4.81
C SER A 268 -18.19 20.98 4.49
N ASP A 269 -17.76 21.73 5.50
CA ASP A 269 -17.34 23.12 5.36
C ASP A 269 -16.05 23.26 4.54
N ILE A 270 -15.07 22.38 4.78
CA ILE A 270 -13.79 22.39 4.04
C ILE A 270 -13.98 21.99 2.57
N LEU A 271 -14.79 20.99 2.32
CA LEU A 271 -14.98 20.46 0.95
C LEU A 271 -16.09 21.19 0.17
N HIS A 272 -16.88 22.02 0.84
CA HIS A 272 -18.04 22.73 0.26
C HIS A 272 -19.10 21.81 -0.35
N TYR A 273 -19.36 20.67 0.30
CA TYR A 273 -20.39 19.71 -0.06
C TYR A 273 -21.26 19.34 1.13
N SER A 274 -22.52 19.01 0.90
CA SER A 274 -23.42 18.58 1.96
C SER A 274 -22.98 17.25 2.57
N ASP A 275 -23.15 17.08 3.90
CA ASP A 275 -22.87 15.84 4.62
C ASP A 275 -23.55 14.61 3.99
N SER A 276 -24.78 14.76 3.51
CA SER A 276 -25.50 13.68 2.81
C SER A 276 -24.79 13.24 1.52
N TYR A 277 -24.26 14.19 0.75
CA TYR A 277 -23.52 13.87 -0.47
C TYR A 277 -22.18 13.22 -0.17
N LEU A 278 -21.42 13.75 0.81
CA LEU A 278 -20.17 13.15 1.26
C LEU A 278 -20.37 11.73 1.77
N ASN A 279 -21.43 11.50 2.55
CA ASN A 279 -21.78 10.17 3.03
C ASN A 279 -22.10 9.19 1.88
N LYS A 280 -22.79 9.66 0.83
CA LYS A 280 -23.07 8.87 -0.38
C LYS A 280 -21.79 8.48 -1.12
N ILE A 281 -20.83 9.43 -1.22
CA ILE A 281 -19.53 9.20 -1.84
C ILE A 281 -18.75 8.10 -1.06
N VAL A 282 -18.62 8.26 0.26
CA VAL A 282 -17.93 7.28 1.11
C VAL A 282 -18.61 5.92 1.03
N ASN A 283 -19.94 5.87 1.09
CA ASN A 283 -20.67 4.61 1.02
C ASN A 283 -20.44 3.88 -0.32
N ARG A 284 -20.42 4.61 -1.44
CA ARG A 284 -20.12 4.03 -2.76
C ARG A 284 -18.68 3.50 -2.85
N SER A 285 -17.74 4.22 -2.23
CA SER A 285 -16.31 3.90 -2.36
C SER A 285 -15.86 2.75 -1.47
N VAL A 286 -16.34 2.70 -0.21
CA VAL A 286 -15.87 1.74 0.79
C VAL A 286 -16.98 0.98 1.51
N GLY A 287 -18.26 1.15 1.10
CA GLY A 287 -19.41 0.45 1.69
C GLY A 287 -19.76 0.88 3.12
N MET A 288 -19.15 1.94 3.64
CA MET A 288 -19.34 2.45 5.00
C MET A 288 -20.02 3.81 4.99
N SER A 289 -20.74 4.15 6.06
CA SER A 289 -21.13 5.53 6.29
C SER A 289 -19.90 6.40 6.59
N LEU A 290 -19.97 7.69 6.30
CA LEU A 290 -18.91 8.65 6.64
C LEU A 290 -18.57 8.63 8.14
N LEU A 291 -19.57 8.38 9.01
CA LEU A 291 -19.35 8.24 10.45
C LEU A 291 -18.56 7.00 10.80
N GLU A 292 -18.85 5.86 10.18
CA GLU A 292 -18.09 4.61 10.38
C GLU A 292 -16.67 4.75 9.84
N TYR A 293 -16.51 5.38 8.69
CA TYR A 293 -15.21 5.61 8.08
C TYR A 293 -14.33 6.54 8.92
N ARG A 294 -14.90 7.59 9.55
CA ARG A 294 -14.20 8.40 10.56
C ARG A 294 -13.72 7.57 11.75
N LYS A 295 -14.63 6.77 12.32
CA LYS A 295 -14.29 5.91 13.47
C LYS A 295 -13.19 4.91 13.15
N PHE A 296 -13.14 4.46 11.93
CA PHE A 296 -12.07 3.64 11.42
C PHE A 296 -10.68 4.30 11.61
N PHE A 297 -10.51 5.56 11.20
CA PHE A 297 -9.25 6.30 11.43
C PHE A 297 -8.98 6.55 12.91
N MET A 298 -10.02 6.80 13.71
CA MET A 298 -9.86 6.93 15.17
C MET A 298 -9.35 5.64 15.82
N ILE A 299 -9.83 4.48 15.40
CA ILE A 299 -9.38 3.18 15.90
C ILE A 299 -7.96 2.85 15.44
N LYS A 300 -7.59 3.24 14.24
CA LYS A 300 -6.21 3.12 13.74
C LYS A 300 -5.25 3.92 14.62
N GLU A 301 -5.60 5.15 14.92
CA GLU A 301 -4.82 6.00 15.83
C GLU A 301 -4.78 5.41 17.25
N ALA A 302 -5.89 4.83 17.74
CA ALA A 302 -5.90 4.12 19.01
C ALA A 302 -4.89 2.97 19.03
N ALA A 303 -4.82 2.18 17.96
CA ALA A 303 -3.86 1.07 17.85
C ALA A 303 -2.41 1.58 17.89
N ARG A 304 -2.12 2.69 17.19
CA ARG A 304 -0.82 3.36 17.23
C ARG A 304 -0.47 3.84 18.66
N LEU A 305 -1.39 4.54 19.33
CA LEU A 305 -1.19 5.03 20.69
C LEU A 305 -0.99 3.89 21.70
N LEU A 306 -1.73 2.78 21.55
CA LEU A 306 -1.58 1.59 22.38
C LEU A 306 -0.20 0.94 22.22
N SER A 307 0.40 0.98 21.05
CA SER A 307 1.70 0.37 20.74
C SER A 307 2.89 1.26 21.06
N CYS A 308 2.73 2.58 20.89
CA CYS A 308 3.85 3.54 20.90
C CYS A 308 3.86 4.47 22.10
N THR A 309 2.87 4.39 23.02
CA THR A 309 2.78 5.28 24.19
C THR A 309 2.36 4.55 25.44
N ASP A 310 2.64 5.16 26.61
CA ASP A 310 2.20 4.69 27.93
C ASP A 310 0.82 5.21 28.34
N LYS A 311 0.11 5.93 27.46
CA LYS A 311 -1.24 6.44 27.74
C LYS A 311 -2.16 5.30 28.17
N THR A 312 -2.95 5.49 29.19
CA THR A 312 -3.98 4.55 29.59
C THR A 312 -5.05 4.40 28.51
N ILE A 313 -5.78 3.30 28.52
CA ILE A 313 -6.89 3.09 27.59
C ILE A 313 -7.95 4.18 27.74
N SER A 314 -8.19 4.65 28.98
CA SER A 314 -9.12 5.76 29.26
C SER A 314 -8.67 7.06 28.60
N GLU A 315 -7.40 7.44 28.76
CA GLU A 315 -6.85 8.64 28.11
C GLU A 315 -6.93 8.56 26.58
N ILE A 316 -6.70 7.37 26.01
CA ILE A 316 -6.84 7.17 24.56
C ILE A 316 -8.30 7.33 24.09
N ILE A 317 -9.26 6.81 24.86
CA ILE A 317 -10.69 6.96 24.58
C ILE A 317 -11.10 8.43 24.59
N ASP A 318 -10.67 9.16 25.62
CA ASP A 318 -10.95 10.60 25.80
C ASP A 318 -10.28 11.42 24.70
N ASP A 319 -9.01 11.20 24.42
CA ASP A 319 -8.24 11.86 23.37
C ASP A 319 -8.87 11.70 21.98
N LEU A 320 -9.43 10.54 21.71
CA LEU A 320 -10.04 10.22 20.42
C LEU A 320 -11.54 10.58 20.37
N GLY A 321 -12.15 10.97 21.51
CA GLY A 321 -13.55 11.39 21.57
C GLY A 321 -14.55 10.25 21.39
N PHE A 322 -14.23 9.04 21.85
CA PHE A 322 -15.21 7.95 21.91
C PHE A 322 -16.18 8.16 23.06
N SER A 323 -17.45 7.83 22.85
CA SER A 323 -18.54 8.02 23.80
C SER A 323 -18.52 7.08 25.03
N GLY A 324 -17.51 6.19 25.12
CA GLY A 324 -17.36 5.31 26.30
C GLY A 324 -16.60 4.02 26.01
N HIS A 325 -16.11 3.42 27.10
CA HIS A 325 -15.25 2.24 27.11
C HIS A 325 -15.88 1.00 26.42
N THR A 326 -17.14 0.72 26.71
CA THR A 326 -17.82 -0.46 26.17
C THR A 326 -17.90 -0.41 24.63
N TYR A 327 -18.26 0.76 24.12
CA TYR A 327 -18.35 0.97 22.68
C TYR A 327 -16.97 0.89 22.01
N PHE A 328 -15.97 1.60 22.57
CA PHE A 328 -14.59 1.56 22.11
C PHE A 328 -14.05 0.13 22.07
N ASN A 329 -14.16 -0.62 23.18
CA ASN A 329 -13.65 -1.99 23.27
C ASN A 329 -14.30 -2.92 22.25
N SER A 330 -15.63 -2.82 22.08
CA SER A 330 -16.37 -3.60 21.09
C SER A 330 -15.93 -3.29 19.66
N PHE A 331 -15.80 -1.99 19.35
CA PHE A 331 -15.41 -1.52 18.01
C PHE A 331 -13.95 -1.88 17.72
N PHE A 332 -13.05 -1.68 18.67
CA PHE A 332 -11.65 -2.07 18.54
C PHE A 332 -11.49 -3.58 18.34
N LYS A 333 -12.19 -4.39 19.14
CA LYS A 333 -12.16 -5.85 19.01
C LYS A 333 -12.74 -6.31 17.67
N LYS A 334 -13.78 -5.65 17.17
CA LYS A 334 -14.34 -5.93 15.84
C LYS A 334 -13.27 -5.72 14.75
N GLN A 335 -12.44 -4.69 14.90
CA GLN A 335 -11.46 -4.30 13.89
C GLN A 335 -10.15 -5.11 13.96
N TYR A 336 -9.63 -5.36 15.18
CA TYR A 336 -8.34 -6.00 15.40
C TYR A 336 -8.42 -7.45 15.92
N GLY A 337 -9.62 -7.98 16.13
CA GLY A 337 -9.83 -9.34 16.64
C GLY A 337 -9.54 -9.53 18.12
N VAL A 338 -8.85 -8.58 18.76
CA VAL A 338 -8.46 -8.62 20.18
C VAL A 338 -8.88 -7.35 20.91
N THR A 339 -8.92 -7.40 22.24
CA THR A 339 -9.22 -6.20 23.05
C THR A 339 -8.05 -5.22 23.03
N PRO A 340 -8.26 -3.90 23.30
CA PRO A 340 -7.19 -2.92 23.40
C PRO A 340 -6.08 -3.32 24.37
N ALA A 341 -6.44 -3.89 25.53
CA ALA A 341 -5.49 -4.36 26.52
C ALA A 341 -4.64 -5.54 26.00
N GLN A 342 -5.25 -6.50 25.31
CA GLN A 342 -4.54 -7.60 24.68
C GLN A 342 -3.63 -7.11 23.55
N TYR A 343 -4.10 -6.15 22.75
CA TYR A 343 -3.32 -5.54 21.67
C TYR A 343 -2.05 -4.89 22.21
N ARG A 344 -2.17 -4.07 23.25
CA ARG A 344 -1.01 -3.45 23.94
C ARG A 344 -0.02 -4.48 24.46
N LYS A 345 -0.51 -5.51 25.17
CA LYS A 345 0.34 -6.58 25.69
C LYS A 345 1.11 -7.28 24.58
N ASN A 346 0.44 -7.57 23.46
CA ASN A 346 1.06 -8.23 22.31
C ASN A 346 2.12 -7.34 21.64
N SER A 347 1.89 -6.03 21.55
CA SER A 347 2.85 -5.07 20.99
C SER A 347 4.11 -4.95 21.86
N GLN A 348 3.95 -4.89 23.18
CA GLN A 348 5.08 -4.83 24.12
C GLN A 348 5.93 -6.11 24.16
N LEU A 349 5.33 -7.26 23.89
CA LEU A 349 6.07 -8.53 23.76
C LEU A 349 6.90 -8.64 22.48
N ARG A 350 6.53 -7.89 21.44
CA ARG A 350 7.28 -7.82 20.17
C ARG A 350 8.42 -6.80 20.19
N SER A 351 8.45 -5.91 21.18
CA SER A 351 9.46 -4.86 21.33
C SER A 351 10.61 -5.28 22.29
N LYS A 352 10.51 -6.46 22.87
CA LYS A 352 11.57 -7.12 23.67
C LYS A 352 12.22 -8.24 22.87
#